data_62d283f6520a1f61e1bb4b5836e2fea5
#
_entry.id   62d283f6520a1f61e1bb4b5836e2fea5
#
_cell.length_a   1.000
_cell.length_b   1.000
_cell.length_c   1.000
_cell.angle_alpha   90.00
_cell.angle_beta   90.00
_cell.angle_gamma   90.00
#
_symmetry.space_group_name_H-M   'P 1'
#
loop_
_entity.id
_entity.type
_entity.pdbx_description
1 polymer ?
#
loop_
_entity_poly.entity_id
_entity_poly.type
_entity_poly.pdbx_seq_one_letter_code
_entity_poly.pdbx_strand_id
1 'polypeptide(L)'
;MLDKFYVYMIANLNNKKIITYVGWTKNLKKRLCFHNSGKGAKFTRGRKWILIYKRKMLSKKEAMQFEYKFKKDRKARKVIIRKFIDTTVD
;
A
#
# COMPACT_ATOMS: atom_id res chain seq x y z
N MET A 1 -13.09 -18.69 12.42
CA MET A 1 -13.02 -17.45 11.65
C MET A 1 -11.91 -17.52 10.63
N LEU A 2 -12.23 -17.12 9.41
CA LEU A 2 -11.23 -17.07 8.36
C LEU A 2 -10.32 -15.87 8.55
N ASP A 3 -9.01 -16.10 8.58
CA ASP A 3 -8.05 -15.00 8.62
C ASP A 3 -8.14 -14.19 7.33
N LYS A 4 -8.03 -12.90 7.46
CA LYS A 4 -8.04 -11.97 6.33
C LYS A 4 -6.62 -11.45 6.12
N PHE A 5 -6.17 -11.52 4.89
CA PHE A 5 -4.86 -10.99 4.50
C PHE A 5 -5.10 -9.93 3.43
N TYR A 6 -4.36 -8.85 3.50
CA TYR A 6 -4.51 -7.76 2.54
C TYR A 6 -3.16 -7.42 1.93
N VAL A 7 -3.16 -7.27 0.62
CA VAL A 7 -2.07 -6.59 -0.06
C VAL A 7 -2.51 -5.15 -0.22
N TYR A 8 -1.63 -4.21 0.07
CA TYR A 8 -1.97 -2.80 0.09
C TYR A 8 -0.90 -1.97 -0.60
N MET A 9 -1.31 -0.81 -1.07
CA MET A 9 -0.38 0.21 -1.53
C MET A 9 -0.70 1.51 -0.82
N ILE A 10 0.33 2.13 -0.27
CA ILE A 10 0.23 3.42 0.38
C ILE A 10 1.04 4.43 -0.41
N ALA A 11 0.63 5.69 -0.34
CA ALA A 11 1.27 6.78 -1.06
C ALA A 11 1.63 7.91 -0.12
N ASN A 12 2.78 8.51 -0.38
CA ASN A 12 3.21 9.75 0.25
C ASN A 12 3.23 10.83 -0.83
N LEU A 13 2.51 11.92 -0.56
CA LEU A 13 2.48 13.08 -1.45
C LEU A 13 3.44 14.11 -0.90
N ASN A 14 4.61 14.22 -1.50
CA ASN A 14 5.61 15.18 -1.06
C ASN A 14 6.03 16.06 -2.24
N ASN A 15 5.67 17.34 -2.17
CA ASN A 15 5.92 18.33 -3.20
C ASN A 15 5.34 17.86 -4.55
N LYS A 16 6.11 17.61 -5.54
CA LYS A 16 5.61 17.20 -6.85
C LYS A 16 5.83 15.72 -7.14
N LYS A 17 6.22 14.95 -6.12
CA LYS A 17 6.48 13.52 -6.28
C LYS A 17 5.51 12.68 -5.49
N ILE A 18 5.09 11.58 -6.09
CA ILE A 18 4.33 10.56 -5.41
C ILE A 18 5.27 9.39 -5.17
N ILE A 19 5.43 9.05 -3.90
CA ILE A 19 6.23 7.90 -3.49
C ILE A 19 5.25 6.84 -3.00
N THR A 20 5.42 5.60 -3.43
CA THR A 20 4.51 4.53 -3.04
C THR A 20 5.26 3.39 -2.37
N TYR A 21 4.52 2.64 -1.56
CA TYR A 21 5.03 1.45 -0.89
C TYR A 21 3.97 0.36 -0.93
N VAL A 22 4.37 -0.86 -1.26
CA VAL A 22 3.50 -2.03 -1.33
C VAL A 22 3.88 -3.01 -0.24
N GLY A 23 2.89 -3.55 0.46
CA GLY A 23 3.10 -4.55 1.49
C GLY A 23 1.90 -5.45 1.65
N TRP A 24 1.96 -6.35 2.64
CA TRP A 24 0.81 -7.15 3.02
C TRP A 24 0.67 -7.15 4.53
N THR A 25 -0.57 -7.36 5.01
CA THR A 25 -0.84 -7.34 6.44
C THR A 25 -2.15 -8.04 6.76
N LYS A 26 -2.31 -8.48 7.99
CA LYS A 26 -3.58 -8.96 8.50
C LYS A 26 -4.48 -7.81 8.97
N ASN A 27 -3.90 -6.67 9.30
CA ASN A 27 -4.65 -5.53 9.85
C ASN A 27 -4.19 -4.23 9.20
N LEU A 28 -4.97 -3.78 8.22
CA LEU A 28 -4.64 -2.57 7.45
C LEU A 28 -4.54 -1.32 8.31
N LYS A 29 -5.50 -1.13 9.20
CA LYS A 29 -5.56 0.07 10.04
C LYS A 29 -4.33 0.17 10.94
N LYS A 30 -3.98 -0.92 11.57
CA LYS A 30 -2.82 -0.99 12.45
C LYS A 30 -1.52 -0.79 11.69
N ARG A 31 -1.41 -1.41 10.50
CA ARG A 31 -0.22 -1.33 9.66
C ARG A 31 0.00 0.10 9.15
N LEU A 32 -1.07 0.74 8.69
CA LEU A 32 -0.99 2.14 8.25
C LEU A 32 -0.54 3.04 9.39
N CYS A 33 -1.07 2.83 10.58
CA CYS A 33 -0.66 3.56 11.77
C CYS A 33 0.83 3.36 12.06
N PHE A 34 1.33 2.13 11.91
CA PHE A 34 2.76 1.84 12.09
C PHE A 34 3.63 2.58 11.10
N HIS A 35 3.23 2.59 9.82
CA HIS A 35 3.98 3.33 8.80
C HIS A 35 4.02 4.82 9.13
N ASN A 36 2.90 5.38 9.54
CA ASN A 36 2.80 6.82 9.86
C ASN A 36 3.52 7.20 11.15
N SER A 37 3.70 6.25 12.07
CA SER A 37 4.41 6.49 13.33
C SER A 37 5.90 6.20 13.26
N GLY A 38 6.40 5.79 12.09
CA GLY A 38 7.81 5.47 11.91
C GLY A 38 8.21 4.08 12.38
N LYS A 39 7.23 3.23 12.72
CA LYS A 39 7.47 1.86 13.19
C LYS A 39 7.33 0.80 12.11
N GLY A 40 6.99 1.22 10.89
CA GLY A 40 6.88 0.31 9.77
C GLY A 40 8.25 0.00 9.16
N ALA A 41 8.29 -0.15 7.83
CA ALA A 41 9.54 -0.40 7.13
C ALA A 41 10.46 0.82 7.19
N LYS A 42 11.76 0.58 7.03
CA LYS A 42 12.75 1.65 6.96
C LYS A 42 12.38 2.70 5.93
N PHE A 43 11.94 2.24 4.76
CA PHE A 43 11.57 3.12 3.66
C PHE A 43 10.44 4.08 4.02
N THR A 44 9.53 3.66 4.91
CA THR A 44 8.35 4.48 5.24
C THR A 44 8.57 5.47 6.38
N ARG A 45 9.71 5.42 7.04
CA ARG A 45 10.01 6.31 8.17
C ARG A 45 10.05 7.79 7.77
N GLY A 46 9.48 8.63 8.61
CA GLY A 46 9.52 10.08 8.43
C GLY A 46 8.62 10.60 7.34
N ARG A 47 7.71 9.79 6.84
CA ARG A 47 6.77 10.18 5.81
C ARG A 47 5.34 9.95 6.27
N LYS A 48 4.41 10.73 5.74
CA LYS A 48 2.97 10.52 5.97
C LYS A 48 2.41 9.71 4.82
N TRP A 49 1.65 8.69 5.14
CA TRP A 49 1.14 7.72 4.17
C TRP A 49 -0.37 7.68 4.14
N ILE A 50 -0.92 7.54 2.93
CA ILE A 50 -2.34 7.36 2.69
C ILE A 50 -2.54 6.02 2.01
N LEU A 51 -3.56 5.27 2.41
CA LEU A 51 -3.92 4.01 1.75
C LEU A 51 -4.61 4.33 0.43
N ILE A 52 -4.03 3.88 -0.69
CA ILE A 52 -4.61 4.14 -2.02
C ILE A 52 -5.09 2.86 -2.72
N TYR A 53 -4.73 1.69 -2.21
CA TYR A 53 -5.16 0.42 -2.79
C TYR A 53 -5.10 -0.67 -1.74
N LYS A 54 -6.10 -1.55 -1.77
CA LYS A 54 -6.12 -2.76 -0.95
C LYS A 54 -6.78 -3.89 -1.71
N ARG A 55 -6.30 -5.09 -1.49
CA ARG A 55 -6.90 -6.30 -2.05
C ARG A 55 -6.88 -7.38 -0.99
N LYS A 56 -8.05 -7.97 -0.74
CA LYS A 56 -8.20 -9.04 0.23
C LYS A 56 -7.74 -10.37 -0.39
N MET A 57 -6.97 -11.11 0.37
CA MET A 57 -6.49 -12.45 0.00
C MET A 57 -7.00 -13.45 1.02
N LEU A 58 -7.14 -14.70 0.60
CA LEU A 58 -7.68 -15.76 1.46
C LEU A 58 -6.61 -16.46 2.27
N SER A 59 -5.33 -16.32 1.90
CA SER A 59 -4.24 -16.96 2.63
C SER A 59 -3.00 -16.07 2.63
N LYS A 60 -2.13 -16.35 3.59
CA LYS A 60 -0.82 -15.68 3.67
C LYS A 60 0.00 -15.94 2.42
N LYS A 61 -0.03 -17.18 1.92
CA LYS A 61 0.72 -17.55 0.72
C LYS A 61 0.28 -16.75 -0.49
N GLU A 62 -1.04 -16.62 -0.69
CA GLU A 62 -1.58 -15.81 -1.78
C GLU A 62 -1.19 -14.33 -1.64
N ALA A 63 -1.26 -13.81 -0.42
CA ALA A 63 -0.89 -12.42 -0.16
C ALA A 63 0.58 -12.16 -0.49
N MET A 64 1.46 -13.05 -0.07
CA MET A 64 2.89 -12.91 -0.34
C MET A 64 3.20 -13.01 -1.83
N GLN A 65 2.56 -13.94 -2.53
CA GLN A 65 2.73 -14.11 -3.97
C GLN A 65 2.23 -12.90 -4.74
N PHE A 66 1.07 -12.40 -4.38
CA PHE A 66 0.49 -11.24 -5.05
C PHE A 66 1.34 -9.99 -4.78
N GLU A 67 1.77 -9.78 -3.54
CA GLU A 67 2.64 -8.66 -3.19
C GLU A 67 3.91 -8.66 -4.02
N TYR A 68 4.55 -9.81 -4.14
CA TYR A 68 5.78 -9.96 -4.91
C TYR A 68 5.58 -9.56 -6.37
N LYS A 69 4.52 -10.06 -7.00
CA LYS A 69 4.19 -9.74 -8.40
C LYS A 69 3.79 -8.28 -8.56
N PHE A 70 3.01 -7.77 -7.61
CA PHE A 70 2.48 -6.41 -7.67
C PHE A 70 3.60 -5.37 -7.56
N LYS A 71 4.59 -5.63 -6.73
CA LYS A 71 5.76 -4.75 -6.63
C LYS A 71 6.49 -4.58 -7.96
N LYS A 72 6.46 -5.61 -8.80
CA LYS A 72 7.11 -5.59 -10.11
C LYS A 72 6.21 -5.09 -11.22
N ASP A 73 4.93 -5.00 -10.99
CA ASP A 73 3.95 -4.62 -12.01
C ASP A 73 3.77 -3.10 -12.03
N ARG A 74 4.65 -2.43 -12.74
CA ARG A 74 4.63 -0.97 -12.83
C ARG A 74 3.35 -0.45 -13.48
N LYS A 75 2.83 -1.16 -14.48
CA LYS A 75 1.62 -0.73 -15.19
C LYS A 75 0.40 -0.73 -14.28
N ALA A 76 0.21 -1.81 -13.51
CA ALA A 76 -0.90 -1.90 -12.58
C ALA A 76 -0.81 -0.80 -11.51
N ARG A 77 0.38 -0.56 -10.96
CA ARG A 77 0.57 0.48 -9.95
C ARG A 77 0.34 1.88 -10.50
N LYS A 78 0.75 2.14 -11.73
CA LYS A 78 0.52 3.43 -12.40
C LYS A 78 -0.97 3.71 -12.57
N VAL A 79 -1.76 2.70 -12.92
CA VAL A 79 -3.21 2.84 -13.06
C VAL A 79 -3.83 3.25 -11.74
N ILE A 80 -3.42 2.60 -10.66
CA ILE A 80 -3.93 2.90 -9.32
C ILE A 80 -3.54 4.32 -8.89
N ILE A 81 -2.29 4.70 -9.12
CA ILE A 81 -1.81 6.06 -8.80
C ILE A 81 -2.59 7.10 -9.57
N ARG A 82 -2.81 6.87 -10.87
CA ARG A 82 -3.56 7.81 -11.71
C ARG A 82 -5.00 7.97 -11.23
N LYS A 83 -5.66 6.86 -10.90
CA LYS A 83 -7.02 6.91 -10.35
C LYS A 83 -7.07 7.70 -9.05
N PHE A 84 -6.08 7.52 -8.19
CA PHE A 84 -6.00 8.25 -6.94
C PHE A 84 -5.84 9.75 -7.18
N ILE A 85 -4.95 10.13 -8.10
CA ILE A 85 -4.73 11.54 -8.45
C ILE A 85 -6.01 12.14 -9.03
N ASP A 86 -6.68 11.43 -9.93
CA ASP A 86 -7.90 11.92 -10.60
C ASP A 86 -9.04 12.13 -9.60
N THR A 87 -9.08 11.35 -8.52
CA THR A 87 -10.12 11.52 -7.50
C THR A 87 -9.80 12.60 -6.47
N THR A 88 -8.55 13.00 -6.34
CA THR A 88 -8.14 14.02 -5.37
C THR A 88 -7.98 15.42 -5.97
N VAL A 89 -7.88 15.49 -7.29
CA VAL A 89 -7.72 16.78 -8.00
C VAL A 89 -9.07 17.12 -8.65
N ASP A 90 -9.80 17.97 -8.01
CA ASP A 90 -11.02 18.56 -8.56
C ASP A 90 -10.74 19.97 -9.03
#